data_075a120ca8a4db91cb7783cc0d1581b4
#
_entry.id   075a120ca8a4db91cb7783cc0d1581b4
#
_cell.length_a   1.000
_cell.length_b   1.000
_cell.length_c   1.000
_cell.angle_alpha   90.00
_cell.angle_beta   90.00
_cell.angle_gamma   90.00
#
_symmetry.space_group_name_H-M   'P 1'
#
loop_
_entity.id
_entity.type
_entity.pdbx_description
1 polymer ?
#
loop_
_entity_poly.entity_id
_entity_poly.type
_entity_poly.pdbx_seq_one_letter_code
_entity_poly.pdbx_strand_id
1 'polypeptide(L)'
;MSLKCGIVGLPNVGKSTLFNALTKAGIAAENYPFCTIEPNVGIVEVPDARLDQLSEIVKPQKIQPAIVEFVDIAGLVAGASKGEGLGNQFLANIRETDAIVNVVRCFDDPNVIHVSGRVDPIADIETIVTELALADMAAVEKAIARDGKKAKSGDKEAQKLVAALEKLLPHLNEGKPARTFNLTDDEKALIKPLCLMTIKPAMYVGNVLEDGFKNNPHLDRLREHAAKEGAPVVAVCAKIEAELADLDDEDKKAFLADLGLDEPGLNRLIRAGYDLLGLQTYFTAGVKEVRAWTIHKGDTAPQAAGVIHTDFERGFIRAQTISFEDFVAYKGEQGAKEAGKMRAEGKEYVVKDGDVMNFLFNV
;
A
#
# COMPACT_ATOMS: atom_id res chain seq x y z
N MET A 1 -3.52 10.79 8.68
CA MET A 1 -3.39 10.91 7.20
C MET A 1 -3.52 9.51 6.65
N SER A 2 -4.36 9.33 5.65
CA SER A 2 -4.44 8.05 4.93
C SER A 2 -3.17 7.85 4.11
N LEU A 3 -2.69 6.61 4.04
CA LEU A 3 -1.51 6.25 3.26
C LEU A 3 -1.93 5.95 1.82
N LYS A 4 -1.11 6.38 0.86
CA LYS A 4 -1.41 6.36 -0.57
C LYS A 4 -0.50 5.39 -1.33
N CYS A 5 -1.11 4.48 -2.10
CA CYS A 5 -0.42 3.64 -3.09
C CYS A 5 -0.48 4.31 -4.47
N GLY A 6 0.67 4.68 -5.04
CA GLY A 6 0.73 5.22 -6.39
C GLY A 6 0.77 4.12 -7.44
N ILE A 7 -0.22 4.08 -8.33
CA ILE A 7 -0.26 3.14 -9.45
C ILE A 7 0.50 3.73 -10.63
N VAL A 8 1.55 3.06 -11.05
CA VAL A 8 2.39 3.45 -12.19
C VAL A 8 2.41 2.34 -13.24
N GLY A 9 2.73 2.67 -14.45
CA GLY A 9 2.87 1.72 -15.56
C GLY A 9 3.07 2.44 -16.88
N LEU A 10 3.68 1.77 -17.85
CA LEU A 10 3.80 2.27 -19.21
C LEU A 10 2.42 2.37 -19.90
N PRO A 11 2.28 3.13 -20.98
CA PRO A 11 1.04 3.16 -21.75
C PRO A 11 0.63 1.76 -22.23
N ASN A 12 -0.68 1.50 -22.25
CA ASN A 12 -1.30 0.27 -22.77
C ASN A 12 -0.98 -1.02 -21.99
N VAL A 13 -0.57 -0.91 -20.71
CA VAL A 13 -0.38 -2.08 -19.82
C VAL A 13 -1.66 -2.49 -19.08
N GLY A 14 -2.76 -1.72 -19.22
CA GLY A 14 -4.02 -1.96 -18.52
C GLY A 14 -4.20 -1.15 -17.23
N LYS A 15 -3.31 -0.20 -16.96
CA LYS A 15 -3.31 0.63 -15.73
C LYS A 15 -4.64 1.34 -15.51
N SER A 16 -5.15 2.07 -16.50
CA SER A 16 -6.40 2.84 -16.38
C SER A 16 -7.62 1.92 -16.25
N THR A 17 -7.63 0.77 -16.92
CA THR A 17 -8.69 -0.23 -16.75
C THR A 17 -8.73 -0.75 -15.32
N LEU A 18 -7.58 -1.09 -14.76
CA LEU A 18 -7.45 -1.55 -13.38
C LEU A 18 -7.86 -0.47 -12.38
N PHE A 19 -7.42 0.78 -12.58
CA PHE A 19 -7.78 1.89 -11.70
C PHE A 19 -9.28 2.20 -11.74
N ASN A 20 -9.88 2.18 -12.93
CA ASN A 20 -11.33 2.36 -13.08
C ASN A 20 -12.12 1.25 -12.38
N ALA A 21 -11.66 0.00 -12.46
CA ALA A 21 -12.28 -1.10 -11.73
C ALA A 21 -12.15 -0.93 -10.20
N LEU A 22 -10.99 -0.49 -9.72
CA LEU A 22 -10.77 -0.15 -8.31
C LEU A 22 -11.71 0.97 -7.83
N THR A 23 -11.86 2.04 -8.61
CA THR A 23 -12.71 3.18 -8.24
C THR A 23 -14.19 2.88 -8.31
N LYS A 24 -14.63 1.99 -9.22
CA LYS A 24 -16.02 1.50 -9.27
C LYS A 24 -16.34 0.59 -8.09
N ALA A 25 -15.40 -0.26 -7.69
CA ALA A 25 -15.52 -1.11 -6.50
C ALA A 25 -15.37 -0.29 -5.20
N GLY A 26 -14.85 0.93 -5.29
CA GLY A 26 -14.65 1.84 -4.18
C GLY A 26 -15.92 2.54 -3.74
N ILE A 27 -15.81 3.22 -2.60
CA ILE A 27 -16.92 3.95 -2.00
C ILE A 27 -16.87 5.40 -2.44
N ALA A 28 -18.05 6.03 -2.55
CA ALA A 28 -18.13 7.46 -2.66
C ALA A 28 -17.44 8.11 -1.43
N ALA A 29 -16.44 8.94 -1.68
CA ALA A 29 -15.62 9.59 -0.64
C ALA A 29 -16.46 10.38 0.40
N GLU A 30 -17.69 10.71 0.04
CA GLU A 30 -18.68 11.39 0.90
C GLU A 30 -19.05 10.60 2.16
N ASN A 31 -18.88 9.29 2.13
CA ASN A 31 -19.21 8.39 3.27
C ASN A 31 -18.11 8.32 4.34
N TYR A 32 -16.91 8.88 4.08
CA TYR A 32 -15.80 8.87 5.02
C TYR A 32 -15.42 10.30 5.43
N PRO A 33 -15.53 10.62 6.72
CA PRO A 33 -15.07 11.91 7.23
C PRO A 33 -13.55 12.04 7.03
N PHE A 34 -13.12 13.21 6.57
CA PHE A 34 -11.72 13.61 6.30
C PHE A 34 -11.09 13.06 5.00
N CYS A 35 -11.84 12.43 4.10
CA CYS A 35 -11.37 12.12 2.77
C CYS A 35 -11.64 13.27 1.80
N THR A 36 -10.60 13.74 1.14
CA THR A 36 -10.71 14.77 0.09
C THR A 36 -10.96 14.10 -1.24
N ILE A 37 -11.96 14.57 -1.99
CA ILE A 37 -12.19 14.09 -3.36
C ILE A 37 -11.17 14.79 -4.26
N GLU A 38 -10.12 14.05 -4.60
CA GLU A 38 -9.12 14.50 -5.59
C GLU A 38 -9.30 13.72 -6.90
N PRO A 39 -9.19 14.35 -8.06
CA PRO A 39 -9.17 13.62 -9.32
C PRO A 39 -7.99 12.61 -9.30
N ASN A 40 -8.25 11.40 -9.81
CA ASN A 40 -7.30 10.29 -9.84
C ASN A 40 -6.96 9.64 -8.48
N VAL A 41 -7.75 9.86 -7.44
CA VAL A 41 -7.65 9.13 -6.16
C VAL A 41 -8.85 8.21 -6.01
N GLY A 42 -8.60 6.92 -5.82
CA GLY A 42 -9.61 5.90 -5.51
C GLY A 42 -9.50 5.49 -4.04
N ILE A 43 -10.59 5.64 -3.29
CA ILE A 43 -10.70 5.16 -1.91
C ILE A 43 -11.40 3.82 -1.95
N VAL A 44 -10.75 2.78 -1.43
CA VAL A 44 -11.27 1.42 -1.47
C VAL A 44 -11.28 0.80 -0.07
N GLU A 45 -12.32 0.00 0.20
CA GLU A 45 -12.38 -0.79 1.42
C GLU A 45 -11.36 -1.93 1.38
N VAL A 46 -10.74 -2.19 2.52
CA VAL A 46 -9.87 -3.37 2.70
C VAL A 46 -10.76 -4.57 2.96
N PRO A 47 -10.78 -5.58 2.08
CA PRO A 47 -11.57 -6.78 2.28
C PRO A 47 -11.08 -7.56 3.51
N ASP A 48 -11.93 -7.71 4.51
CA ASP A 48 -11.59 -8.41 5.76
C ASP A 48 -12.81 -9.19 6.28
N ALA A 49 -12.81 -10.49 6.07
CA ALA A 49 -13.89 -11.37 6.51
C ALA A 49 -14.09 -11.40 8.05
N ARG A 50 -13.10 -10.94 8.82
CA ARG A 50 -13.21 -10.85 10.28
C ARG A 50 -14.23 -9.79 10.71
N LEU A 51 -14.34 -8.71 9.94
CA LEU A 51 -15.33 -7.65 10.19
C LEU A 51 -16.75 -8.17 10.09
N ASP A 52 -17.04 -9.02 9.10
CA ASP A 52 -18.34 -9.64 8.88
C ASP A 52 -18.68 -10.59 10.07
N GLN A 53 -17.73 -11.44 10.46
CA GLN A 53 -17.91 -12.37 11.58
C GLN A 53 -18.17 -11.63 12.92
N LEU A 54 -17.46 -10.54 13.19
CA LEU A 54 -17.71 -9.70 14.36
C LEU A 54 -19.12 -9.07 14.30
N SER A 55 -19.51 -8.63 13.11
CA SER A 55 -20.82 -7.99 12.90
C SER A 55 -21.99 -8.98 13.06
N GLU A 56 -21.83 -10.23 12.66
CA GLU A 56 -22.81 -11.28 12.88
C GLU A 56 -23.05 -11.56 14.38
N ILE A 57 -22.00 -11.47 15.20
CA ILE A 57 -22.07 -11.68 16.65
C ILE A 57 -22.70 -10.47 17.35
N VAL A 58 -22.21 -9.26 17.03
CA VAL A 58 -22.58 -8.02 17.73
C VAL A 58 -23.90 -7.43 17.22
N LYS A 59 -24.23 -7.64 15.94
CA LYS A 59 -25.38 -7.07 15.21
C LYS A 59 -25.44 -5.55 15.36
N PRO A 60 -24.41 -4.83 14.88
CA PRO A 60 -24.28 -3.40 15.06
C PRO A 60 -25.25 -2.62 14.16
N GLN A 61 -25.49 -1.36 14.51
CA GLN A 61 -26.22 -0.41 13.64
C GLN A 61 -25.41 0.02 12.41
N LYS A 62 -24.07 0.02 12.53
CA LYS A 62 -23.14 0.42 11.46
C LYS A 62 -21.93 -0.48 11.44
N ILE A 63 -21.48 -0.82 10.22
CA ILE A 63 -20.22 -1.52 9.96
C ILE A 63 -19.30 -0.56 9.20
N GLN A 64 -18.04 -0.45 9.66
CA GLN A 64 -17.09 0.47 9.07
C GLN A 64 -15.78 -0.28 8.76
N PRO A 65 -15.49 -0.63 7.49
CA PRO A 65 -14.24 -1.26 7.10
C PRO A 65 -13.04 -0.31 7.17
N ALA A 66 -11.83 -0.87 7.17
CA ALA A 66 -10.61 -0.11 6.92
C ALA A 66 -10.56 0.30 5.45
N ILE A 67 -9.84 1.37 5.15
CA ILE A 67 -9.70 1.89 3.78
C ILE A 67 -8.23 2.06 3.43
N VAL A 68 -7.94 2.04 2.13
CA VAL A 68 -6.65 2.42 1.55
C VAL A 68 -6.90 3.29 0.31
N GLU A 69 -5.98 4.21 0.06
CA GLU A 69 -6.05 5.09 -1.11
C GLU A 69 -5.13 4.62 -2.21
N PHE A 70 -5.65 4.57 -3.42
CA PHE A 70 -4.88 4.36 -4.64
C PHE A 70 -4.92 5.62 -5.49
N VAL A 71 -3.75 6.02 -6.02
CA VAL A 71 -3.60 7.21 -6.86
C VAL A 71 -3.20 6.76 -8.26
N ASP A 72 -4.00 7.10 -9.27
CA ASP A 72 -3.60 6.90 -10.66
C ASP A 72 -2.57 7.94 -11.08
N ILE A 73 -1.35 7.50 -11.25
CA ILE A 73 -0.27 8.37 -11.70
C ILE A 73 -0.18 8.26 -13.23
N ALA A 74 -0.40 9.38 -13.91
CA ALA A 74 -0.35 9.44 -15.37
C ALA A 74 0.93 8.80 -15.93
N GLY A 75 0.79 8.02 -17.01
CA GLY A 75 1.85 7.16 -17.52
C GLY A 75 3.16 7.90 -17.81
N LEU A 76 4.25 7.26 -17.43
CA LEU A 76 5.61 7.71 -17.73
C LEU A 76 5.91 7.54 -19.22
N VAL A 77 6.50 8.58 -19.81
CA VAL A 77 7.17 8.47 -21.09
C VAL A 77 8.67 8.53 -20.82
N ALA A 78 9.47 7.75 -21.54
CA ALA A 78 10.93 7.79 -21.44
C ALA A 78 11.44 9.22 -21.60
N GLY A 79 12.36 9.65 -20.71
CA GLY A 79 12.89 11.03 -20.70
C GLY A 79 12.18 11.96 -19.70
N ALA A 80 11.28 11.47 -18.86
CA ALA A 80 10.58 12.27 -17.84
C ALA A 80 11.52 12.95 -16.84
N SER A 81 12.65 12.33 -16.52
CA SER A 81 13.68 12.89 -15.63
C SER A 81 14.39 14.12 -16.18
N LYS A 82 14.34 14.35 -17.51
CA LYS A 82 14.98 15.50 -18.17
C LYS A 82 14.18 16.81 -18.06
N GLY A 83 13.04 16.80 -17.38
CA GLY A 83 12.43 18.01 -16.85
C GLY A 83 11.52 18.80 -17.78
N GLU A 84 10.95 18.21 -18.82
CA GLU A 84 9.97 18.90 -19.67
C GLU A 84 8.53 18.42 -19.37
N GLY A 85 7.68 19.35 -18.94
CA GLY A 85 6.22 19.19 -18.92
C GLY A 85 5.68 18.08 -18.03
N LEU A 86 5.04 17.06 -18.63
CA LEU A 86 4.33 15.96 -17.95
C LEU A 86 5.23 15.10 -17.06
N GLY A 87 6.53 15.01 -17.34
CA GLY A 87 7.49 14.26 -16.54
C GLY A 87 7.65 14.81 -15.13
N ASN A 88 7.72 16.13 -14.97
CA ASN A 88 7.82 16.76 -13.65
C ASN A 88 6.57 16.51 -12.81
N GLN A 89 5.39 16.54 -13.42
CA GLN A 89 4.12 16.26 -12.72
C GLN A 89 4.05 14.78 -12.29
N PHE A 90 4.48 13.86 -13.14
CA PHE A 90 4.60 12.44 -12.80
C PHE A 90 5.48 12.21 -11.56
N LEU A 91 6.68 12.81 -11.54
CA LEU A 91 7.60 12.70 -10.41
C LEU A 91 7.04 13.35 -9.13
N ALA A 92 6.33 14.48 -9.26
CA ALA A 92 5.68 15.14 -8.14
C ALA A 92 4.60 14.25 -7.52
N ASN A 93 3.73 13.66 -8.34
CA ASN A 93 2.68 12.76 -7.89
C ASN A 93 3.25 11.52 -7.17
N ILE A 94 4.34 10.93 -7.68
CA ILE A 94 5.01 9.80 -6.99
C ILE A 94 5.56 10.24 -5.62
N ARG A 95 6.11 11.44 -5.50
CA ARG A 95 6.63 11.91 -4.20
C ARG A 95 5.56 11.98 -3.12
N GLU A 96 4.31 12.23 -3.48
CA GLU A 96 3.18 12.32 -2.55
C GLU A 96 2.60 10.96 -2.14
N THR A 97 3.04 9.86 -2.75
CA THR A 97 2.60 8.52 -2.37
C THR A 97 3.54 7.86 -1.37
N ASP A 98 3.06 6.84 -0.65
CA ASP A 98 3.84 6.11 0.36
C ASP A 98 4.38 4.78 -0.15
N ALA A 99 3.77 4.22 -1.18
CA ALA A 99 4.19 2.99 -1.87
C ALA A 99 3.94 3.08 -3.37
N ILE A 100 4.64 2.25 -4.15
CA ILE A 100 4.53 2.20 -5.61
C ILE A 100 3.96 0.85 -6.03
N VAL A 101 2.90 0.89 -6.83
CA VAL A 101 2.28 -0.28 -7.46
C VAL A 101 2.57 -0.23 -8.97
N ASN A 102 3.51 -1.06 -9.41
CA ASN A 102 3.86 -1.15 -10.83
C ASN A 102 2.92 -2.11 -11.56
N VAL A 103 2.11 -1.60 -12.48
CA VAL A 103 1.29 -2.41 -13.38
C VAL A 103 2.09 -2.76 -14.61
N VAL A 104 2.23 -4.05 -14.87
CA VAL A 104 3.09 -4.60 -15.92
C VAL A 104 2.26 -5.51 -16.81
N ARG A 105 2.40 -5.35 -18.12
CA ARG A 105 1.71 -6.22 -19.08
C ARG A 105 2.40 -7.58 -19.19
N CYS A 106 1.63 -8.65 -18.90
CA CYS A 106 2.09 -10.03 -18.95
C CYS A 106 1.26 -10.87 -19.95
N PHE A 107 0.94 -10.31 -21.11
CA PHE A 107 0.20 -10.98 -22.18
C PHE A 107 0.55 -10.39 -23.55
N ASP A 108 0.42 -11.21 -24.60
CA ASP A 108 0.53 -10.79 -25.98
C ASP A 108 -0.88 -10.60 -26.57
N ASP A 109 -1.14 -9.44 -27.18
CA ASP A 109 -2.38 -9.16 -27.91
C ASP A 109 -2.03 -8.27 -29.12
N PRO A 110 -2.24 -8.75 -30.35
CA PRO A 110 -1.90 -8.01 -31.57
C PRO A 110 -2.75 -6.74 -31.76
N ASN A 111 -3.92 -6.66 -31.09
CA ASN A 111 -4.81 -5.50 -31.16
C ASN A 111 -4.41 -4.39 -30.17
N VAL A 112 -3.52 -4.67 -29.22
CA VAL A 112 -3.04 -3.70 -28.24
C VAL A 112 -1.56 -3.43 -28.49
N ILE A 113 -1.26 -2.25 -29.06
CA ILE A 113 0.11 -1.86 -29.40
C ILE A 113 0.90 -1.63 -28.09
N HIS A 114 2.07 -2.28 -27.98
CA HIS A 114 3.03 -1.99 -26.92
C HIS A 114 3.97 -0.84 -27.36
N VAL A 115 4.30 0.08 -26.44
CA VAL A 115 5.13 1.27 -26.75
C VAL A 115 6.51 0.91 -27.28
N SER A 116 7.11 -0.20 -26.85
CA SER A 116 8.40 -0.71 -27.34
C SER A 116 8.30 -1.72 -28.48
N GLY A 117 7.09 -1.96 -29.02
CA GLY A 117 6.84 -2.91 -30.10
C GLY A 117 6.88 -4.40 -29.70
N ARG A 118 7.23 -4.73 -28.47
CA ARG A 118 7.23 -6.07 -27.90
C ARG A 118 6.85 -6.04 -26.42
N VAL A 119 6.23 -7.09 -25.93
CA VAL A 119 5.95 -7.25 -24.50
C VAL A 119 7.20 -7.77 -23.79
N ASP A 120 7.74 -6.97 -22.89
CA ASP A 120 8.86 -7.35 -22.00
C ASP A 120 8.65 -6.73 -20.63
N PRO A 121 8.05 -7.47 -19.67
CA PRO A 121 7.75 -6.97 -18.34
C PRO A 121 8.95 -6.37 -17.61
N ILE A 122 10.12 -6.94 -17.77
CA ILE A 122 11.33 -6.48 -17.07
C ILE A 122 11.84 -5.17 -17.67
N ALA A 123 11.88 -5.06 -19.01
CA ALA A 123 12.26 -3.82 -19.68
C ALA A 123 11.30 -2.67 -19.33
N ASP A 124 10.00 -2.95 -19.16
CA ASP A 124 9.01 -1.96 -18.75
C ASP A 124 9.26 -1.46 -17.33
N ILE A 125 9.57 -2.37 -16.40
CA ILE A 125 9.95 -2.02 -15.02
C ILE A 125 11.23 -1.20 -15.01
N GLU A 126 12.27 -1.66 -15.71
CA GLU A 126 13.57 -0.99 -15.78
C GLU A 126 13.44 0.43 -16.31
N THR A 127 12.56 0.66 -17.29
CA THR A 127 12.30 2.01 -17.83
C THR A 127 11.78 2.93 -16.73
N ILE A 128 10.79 2.51 -15.96
CA ILE A 128 10.21 3.31 -14.86
C ILE A 128 11.25 3.52 -13.76
N VAL A 129 11.89 2.45 -13.30
CA VAL A 129 12.86 2.49 -12.20
C VAL A 129 14.05 3.38 -12.55
N THR A 130 14.56 3.33 -13.79
CA THR A 130 15.66 4.18 -14.25
C THR A 130 15.30 5.66 -14.20
N GLU A 131 14.11 6.05 -14.66
CA GLU A 131 13.67 7.44 -14.62
C GLU A 131 13.55 7.95 -13.16
N LEU A 132 13.02 7.12 -12.26
CA LEU A 132 12.95 7.45 -10.84
C LEU A 132 14.33 7.53 -10.20
N ALA A 133 15.24 6.61 -10.53
CA ALA A 133 16.61 6.60 -10.01
C ALA A 133 17.40 7.82 -10.47
N LEU A 134 17.24 8.25 -11.72
CA LEU A 134 17.87 9.48 -12.26
C LEU A 134 17.38 10.74 -11.52
N ALA A 135 16.07 10.80 -11.23
CA ALA A 135 15.52 11.92 -10.46
C ALA A 135 16.00 11.91 -9.00
N ASP A 136 16.09 10.73 -8.37
CA ASP A 136 16.65 10.58 -7.03
C ASP A 136 18.15 10.91 -7.00
N MET A 137 18.90 10.50 -8.02
CA MET A 137 20.32 10.82 -8.17
C MET A 137 20.55 12.35 -8.18
N ALA A 138 19.75 13.09 -8.97
CA ALA A 138 19.83 14.54 -8.98
C ALA A 138 19.52 15.18 -7.62
N ALA A 139 18.55 14.62 -6.86
CA ALA A 139 18.24 15.07 -5.52
C ALA A 139 19.39 14.78 -4.53
N VAL A 140 20.01 13.61 -4.63
CA VAL A 140 21.17 13.20 -3.81
C VAL A 140 22.39 14.09 -4.10
N GLU A 141 22.74 14.33 -5.37
CA GLU A 141 23.84 15.21 -5.75
C GLU A 141 23.66 16.64 -5.21
N LYS A 142 22.43 17.17 -5.34
CA LYS A 142 22.08 18.48 -4.81
C LYS A 142 22.22 18.54 -3.28
N ALA A 143 21.84 17.48 -2.57
CA ALA A 143 21.96 17.39 -1.13
C ALA A 143 23.45 17.31 -0.70
N ILE A 144 24.26 16.50 -1.38
CA ILE A 144 25.72 16.42 -1.14
C ILE A 144 26.38 17.80 -1.34
N ALA A 145 26.05 18.51 -2.42
CA ALA A 145 26.59 19.85 -2.69
C ALA A 145 26.18 20.87 -1.63
N ARG A 146 24.94 20.83 -1.15
CA ARG A 146 24.40 21.73 -0.13
C ARG A 146 25.01 21.48 1.25
N ASP A 147 25.01 20.22 1.69
CA ASP A 147 25.40 19.84 3.06
C ASP A 147 26.89 19.55 3.18
N GLY A 148 27.61 19.35 2.06
CA GLY A 148 29.06 19.14 2.01
C GLY A 148 29.87 20.31 2.60
N LYS A 149 29.39 21.54 2.47
CA LYS A 149 30.02 22.72 3.09
C LYS A 149 29.91 22.65 4.60
N LYS A 150 28.73 22.27 5.15
CA LYS A 150 28.51 22.11 6.59
C LYS A 150 29.30 20.94 7.14
N ALA A 151 29.37 19.83 6.42
CA ALA A 151 30.17 18.66 6.77
C ALA A 151 31.68 19.02 6.94
N LYS A 152 32.20 19.80 5.99
CA LYS A 152 33.61 20.30 6.04
C LYS A 152 33.87 21.26 7.20
N SER A 153 32.86 21.99 7.65
CA SER A 153 32.96 22.88 8.83
C SER A 153 32.83 22.15 10.16
N GLY A 154 32.69 20.82 10.19
CA GLY A 154 32.68 20.00 11.38
C GLY A 154 31.30 19.61 11.90
N ASP A 155 30.22 19.91 11.18
CA ASP A 155 28.88 19.48 11.54
C ASP A 155 28.75 17.95 11.40
N LYS A 156 28.57 17.27 12.53
CA LYS A 156 28.54 15.80 12.60
C LYS A 156 27.34 15.17 11.91
N GLU A 157 26.19 15.82 11.94
CA GLU A 157 24.99 15.31 11.27
C GLU A 157 25.14 15.45 9.75
N ALA A 158 25.62 16.59 9.27
CA ALA A 158 25.93 16.78 7.87
C ALA A 158 26.99 15.80 7.37
N GLN A 159 28.01 15.48 8.17
CA GLN A 159 29.02 14.47 7.83
C GLN A 159 28.40 13.08 7.65
N LYS A 160 27.52 12.65 8.57
CA LYS A 160 26.83 11.36 8.47
C LYS A 160 25.90 11.30 7.26
N LEU A 161 25.14 12.37 7.02
CA LEU A 161 24.24 12.46 5.86
C LEU A 161 25.03 12.37 4.54
N VAL A 162 26.08 13.18 4.38
CA VAL A 162 26.90 13.19 3.16
C VAL A 162 27.53 11.82 2.93
N ALA A 163 28.08 11.18 3.99
CA ALA A 163 28.65 9.84 3.88
C ALA A 163 27.64 8.78 3.44
N ALA A 164 26.41 8.84 3.95
CA ALA A 164 25.34 7.93 3.53
C ALA A 164 24.95 8.17 2.06
N LEU A 165 24.85 9.43 1.64
CA LEU A 165 24.50 9.79 0.27
C LEU A 165 25.61 9.42 -0.74
N GLU A 166 26.87 9.60 -0.39
CA GLU A 166 28.02 9.21 -1.23
C GLU A 166 28.09 7.69 -1.44
N LYS A 167 27.66 6.90 -0.46
CA LYS A 167 27.54 5.43 -0.60
C LYS A 167 26.38 5.04 -1.53
N LEU A 168 25.24 5.76 -1.46
CA LEU A 168 24.04 5.47 -2.23
C LEU A 168 24.16 5.89 -3.69
N LEU A 169 24.89 6.98 -3.97
CA LEU A 169 24.95 7.59 -5.30
C LEU A 169 25.42 6.64 -6.41
N PRO A 170 26.47 5.80 -6.23
CA PRO A 170 26.88 4.83 -7.25
C PRO A 170 25.77 3.81 -7.57
N HIS A 171 25.03 3.37 -6.56
CA HIS A 171 23.94 2.42 -6.73
C HIS A 171 22.80 3.00 -7.58
N LEU A 172 22.41 4.26 -7.34
CA LEU A 172 21.44 4.97 -8.16
C LEU A 172 21.96 5.22 -9.59
N ASN A 173 23.24 5.50 -9.74
CA ASN A 173 23.87 5.70 -11.06
C ASN A 173 23.87 4.42 -11.92
N GLU A 174 23.81 3.24 -11.30
CA GLU A 174 23.61 1.97 -11.98
C GLU A 174 22.13 1.71 -12.37
N GLY A 175 21.23 2.66 -12.12
CA GLY A 175 19.79 2.53 -12.36
C GLY A 175 19.07 1.64 -11.34
N LYS A 176 19.70 1.32 -10.20
CA LYS A 176 19.14 0.47 -9.15
C LYS A 176 18.36 1.30 -8.14
N PRO A 177 17.19 0.84 -7.67
CA PRO A 177 16.38 1.59 -6.71
C PRO A 177 17.03 1.64 -5.32
N ALA A 178 16.91 2.77 -4.63
CA ALA A 178 17.49 2.98 -3.30
C ALA A 178 17.03 1.93 -2.27
N ARG A 179 15.82 1.38 -2.39
CA ARG A 179 15.29 0.32 -1.50
C ARG A 179 16.08 -0.99 -1.54
N THR A 180 16.83 -1.25 -2.62
CA THR A 180 17.68 -2.45 -2.75
C THR A 180 19.11 -2.22 -2.24
N PHE A 181 19.44 -1.00 -1.81
CA PHE A 181 20.72 -0.70 -1.18
C PHE A 181 20.65 -0.94 0.34
N ASN A 182 21.69 -1.54 0.90
CA ASN A 182 21.71 -1.85 2.34
C ASN A 182 22.07 -0.61 3.16
N LEU A 183 21.04 0.18 3.51
CA LEU A 183 21.13 1.31 4.43
C LEU A 183 20.79 0.86 5.84
N THR A 184 21.53 1.35 6.83
CA THR A 184 21.16 1.20 8.24
C THR A 184 19.92 2.04 8.56
N ASP A 185 19.24 1.75 9.66
CA ASP A 185 18.04 2.52 10.05
C ASP A 185 18.38 3.98 10.38
N ASP A 186 19.55 4.23 10.93
CA ASP A 186 20.07 5.59 11.15
C ASP A 186 20.29 6.32 9.79
N GLU A 187 20.90 5.65 8.81
CA GLU A 187 21.08 6.21 7.47
C GLU A 187 19.73 6.48 6.79
N LYS A 188 18.77 5.56 6.90
CA LYS A 188 17.40 5.77 6.39
C LYS A 188 16.73 6.99 7.04
N ALA A 189 16.88 7.14 8.35
CA ALA A 189 16.33 8.29 9.07
C ALA A 189 16.96 9.62 8.60
N LEU A 190 18.28 9.65 8.36
CA LEU A 190 18.98 10.82 7.85
C LEU A 190 18.55 11.24 6.44
N ILE A 191 18.31 10.27 5.53
CA ILE A 191 17.94 10.56 4.16
C ILE A 191 16.42 10.76 3.96
N LYS A 192 15.59 10.41 4.95
CA LYS A 192 14.14 10.54 4.89
C LYS A 192 13.64 11.91 4.42
N PRO A 193 14.22 13.06 4.86
CA PRO A 193 13.79 14.38 4.39
C PRO A 193 14.01 14.64 2.89
N LEU A 194 14.80 13.82 2.19
CA LEU A 194 14.98 13.93 0.74
C LEU A 194 13.81 13.38 -0.06
N CYS A 195 12.92 12.64 0.56
CA CYS A 195 11.72 12.03 -0.07
C CYS A 195 12.09 11.29 -1.36
N LEU A 196 13.14 10.45 -1.32
CA LEU A 196 13.57 9.67 -2.47
C LEU A 196 12.44 8.75 -2.92
N MET A 197 12.19 8.71 -4.22
CA MET A 197 11.08 7.92 -4.78
C MET A 197 11.41 6.43 -4.79
N THR A 198 12.64 6.08 -5.13
CA THR A 198 13.06 4.67 -5.24
C THR A 198 13.32 3.98 -3.89
N ILE A 199 13.28 4.72 -2.76
CA ILE A 199 13.34 4.13 -1.42
C ILE A 199 11.99 3.58 -0.96
N LYS A 200 10.89 4.05 -1.57
CA LYS A 200 9.53 3.64 -1.21
C LYS A 200 9.35 2.14 -1.47
N PRO A 201 8.57 1.44 -0.62
CA PRO A 201 8.21 0.07 -0.89
C PRO A 201 7.48 -0.05 -2.22
N ALA A 202 7.72 -1.13 -2.95
CA ALA A 202 7.15 -1.36 -4.26
C ALA A 202 6.58 -2.78 -4.37
N MET A 203 5.51 -2.92 -5.16
CA MET A 203 4.95 -4.19 -5.58
C MET A 203 4.68 -4.19 -7.08
N TYR A 204 4.47 -5.36 -7.63
CA TYR A 204 4.19 -5.56 -9.04
C TYR A 204 2.82 -6.18 -9.25
N VAL A 205 2.07 -5.64 -10.22
CA VAL A 205 0.80 -6.20 -10.69
C VAL A 205 1.02 -6.71 -12.11
N GLY A 206 1.06 -8.03 -12.26
CA GLY A 206 1.09 -8.66 -13.57
C GLY A 206 -0.32 -8.69 -14.16
N ASN A 207 -0.59 -7.82 -15.14
CA ASN A 207 -1.84 -7.86 -15.87
C ASN A 207 -1.78 -8.97 -16.92
N VAL A 208 -2.66 -9.97 -16.77
CA VAL A 208 -2.73 -11.18 -17.59
C VAL A 208 -4.06 -11.28 -18.34
N LEU A 209 -4.14 -12.18 -19.32
CA LEU A 209 -5.42 -12.59 -19.91
C LEU A 209 -6.17 -13.56 -18.98
N GLU A 210 -7.42 -13.86 -19.30
CA GLU A 210 -8.31 -14.74 -18.52
C GLU A 210 -7.69 -16.12 -18.24
N ASP A 211 -6.95 -16.68 -19.19
CA ASP A 211 -6.24 -17.96 -19.10
C ASP A 211 -4.75 -17.81 -18.69
N GLY A 212 -4.29 -16.56 -18.48
CA GLY A 212 -2.88 -16.23 -18.27
C GLY A 212 -2.37 -16.32 -16.82
N PHE A 213 -3.14 -16.84 -15.88
CA PHE A 213 -2.72 -16.97 -14.47
C PHE A 213 -1.75 -18.13 -14.25
N LYS A 214 -1.73 -19.11 -15.14
CA LYS A 214 -0.86 -20.30 -15.12
C LYS A 214 -0.12 -20.41 -16.44
N ASN A 215 1.06 -21.05 -16.41
CA ASN A 215 1.89 -21.30 -17.60
C ASN A 215 2.18 -20.01 -18.43
N ASN A 216 2.44 -18.90 -17.74
CA ASN A 216 2.67 -17.60 -18.36
C ASN A 216 4.14 -17.19 -18.18
N PRO A 217 4.98 -17.29 -19.23
CA PRO A 217 6.40 -16.97 -19.16
C PRO A 217 6.67 -15.50 -18.76
N HIS A 218 5.82 -14.56 -19.15
CA HIS A 218 5.94 -13.15 -18.77
C HIS A 218 5.72 -12.97 -17.27
N LEU A 219 4.69 -13.62 -16.72
CA LEU A 219 4.39 -13.56 -15.30
C LEU A 219 5.47 -14.26 -14.46
N ASP A 220 6.02 -15.38 -14.94
CA ASP A 220 7.08 -16.10 -14.24
C ASP A 220 8.36 -15.27 -14.18
N ARG A 221 8.76 -14.60 -15.29
CA ARG A 221 9.88 -13.65 -15.31
C ARG A 221 9.66 -12.48 -14.35
N LEU A 222 8.43 -11.96 -14.28
CA LEU A 222 8.07 -10.91 -13.34
C LEU A 222 8.25 -11.37 -11.88
N ARG A 223 7.81 -12.57 -11.55
CA ARG A 223 7.96 -13.17 -10.21
C ARG A 223 9.43 -13.38 -9.84
N GLU A 224 10.24 -13.85 -10.77
CA GLU A 224 11.69 -14.01 -10.57
C GLU A 224 12.39 -12.67 -10.33
N HIS A 225 12.00 -11.62 -11.06
CA HIS A 225 12.52 -10.28 -10.86
C HIS A 225 12.14 -9.73 -9.49
N ALA A 226 10.87 -9.80 -9.14
CA ALA A 226 10.34 -9.32 -7.86
C ALA A 226 10.96 -10.05 -6.65
N ALA A 227 11.20 -11.35 -6.77
CA ALA A 227 11.83 -12.15 -5.71
C ALA A 227 13.24 -11.65 -5.36
N LYS A 228 14.01 -11.12 -6.32
CA LYS A 228 15.34 -10.55 -6.08
C LYS A 228 15.29 -9.29 -5.21
N GLU A 229 14.18 -8.56 -5.26
CA GLU A 229 13.94 -7.36 -4.46
C GLU A 229 13.14 -7.65 -3.18
N GLY A 230 12.63 -8.87 -3.00
CA GLY A 230 11.68 -9.21 -1.94
C GLY A 230 10.31 -8.53 -2.10
N ALA A 231 9.97 -8.11 -3.33
CA ALA A 231 8.74 -7.40 -3.62
C ALA A 231 7.58 -8.37 -3.92
N PRO A 232 6.34 -8.09 -3.44
CA PRO A 232 5.19 -8.92 -3.75
C PRO A 232 4.73 -8.76 -5.21
N VAL A 233 4.16 -9.84 -5.77
CA VAL A 233 3.54 -9.87 -7.09
C VAL A 233 2.09 -10.33 -6.97
N VAL A 234 1.18 -9.56 -7.57
CA VAL A 234 -0.23 -9.93 -7.71
C VAL A 234 -0.56 -10.08 -9.19
N ALA A 235 -1.03 -11.25 -9.59
CA ALA A 235 -1.56 -11.44 -10.93
C ALA A 235 -3.04 -11.02 -10.96
N VAL A 236 -3.41 -10.17 -11.91
CA VAL A 236 -4.76 -9.64 -12.11
C VAL A 236 -5.10 -9.64 -13.60
N CYS A 237 -6.32 -9.97 -13.95
CA CYS A 237 -6.84 -9.72 -15.29
C CYS A 237 -7.70 -8.46 -15.25
N ALA A 238 -7.15 -7.32 -15.69
CA ALA A 238 -7.85 -6.04 -15.63
C ALA A 238 -9.19 -6.04 -16.37
N LYS A 239 -9.34 -6.87 -17.41
CA LYS A 239 -10.59 -7.05 -18.13
C LYS A 239 -11.65 -7.73 -17.26
N ILE A 240 -11.32 -8.84 -16.60
CA ILE A 240 -12.21 -9.53 -15.65
C ILE A 240 -12.64 -8.58 -14.53
N GLU A 241 -11.70 -7.84 -13.96
CA GLU A 241 -11.99 -6.90 -12.86
C GLU A 241 -12.95 -5.77 -13.30
N ALA A 242 -12.80 -5.29 -14.53
CA ALA A 242 -13.71 -4.30 -15.09
C ALA A 242 -15.13 -4.87 -15.29
N GLU A 243 -15.26 -6.11 -15.75
CA GLU A 243 -16.54 -6.80 -15.90
C GLU A 243 -17.19 -7.08 -14.53
N LEU A 244 -16.42 -7.58 -13.55
CA LEU A 244 -16.89 -7.81 -12.17
C LEU A 244 -17.39 -6.54 -11.50
N ALA A 245 -16.79 -5.39 -11.78
CA ALA A 245 -17.18 -4.12 -11.17
C ALA A 245 -18.60 -3.66 -11.57
N ASP A 246 -19.15 -4.19 -12.67
CA ASP A 246 -20.48 -3.86 -13.18
C ASP A 246 -21.55 -4.90 -12.76
N LEU A 247 -21.17 -6.01 -12.08
CA LEU A 247 -22.06 -7.06 -11.63
C LEU A 247 -22.54 -6.85 -10.18
N ASP A 248 -23.70 -7.38 -9.83
CA ASP A 248 -24.13 -7.50 -8.45
C ASP A 248 -23.42 -8.67 -7.72
N ASP A 249 -23.63 -8.80 -6.42
CA ASP A 249 -22.87 -9.77 -5.59
C ASP A 249 -23.18 -11.24 -5.92
N GLU A 250 -24.39 -11.55 -6.41
CA GLU A 250 -24.77 -12.91 -6.80
C GLU A 250 -24.11 -13.28 -8.13
N ASP A 251 -24.20 -12.38 -9.10
CA ASP A 251 -23.61 -12.54 -10.43
C ASP A 251 -22.06 -12.56 -10.34
N LYS A 252 -21.45 -11.74 -9.47
CA LYS A 252 -20.01 -11.81 -9.18
C LYS A 252 -19.56 -13.18 -8.71
N LYS A 253 -20.29 -13.78 -7.78
CA LYS A 253 -19.97 -15.13 -7.25
C LYS A 253 -20.07 -16.19 -8.34
N ALA A 254 -21.14 -16.14 -9.14
CA ALA A 254 -21.33 -17.07 -10.24
C ALA A 254 -20.21 -16.92 -11.28
N PHE A 255 -19.87 -15.71 -11.67
CA PHE A 255 -18.83 -15.41 -12.66
C PHE A 255 -17.43 -15.86 -12.18
N LEU A 256 -17.08 -15.62 -10.91
CA LEU A 256 -15.83 -16.08 -10.32
C LEU A 256 -15.76 -17.61 -10.28
N ALA A 257 -16.87 -18.28 -9.92
CA ALA A 257 -16.94 -19.74 -9.89
C ALA A 257 -16.74 -20.34 -11.29
N ASP A 258 -17.32 -19.76 -12.32
CA ASP A 258 -17.16 -20.19 -13.73
C ASP A 258 -15.70 -20.07 -14.20
N LEU A 259 -14.97 -19.05 -13.71
CA LEU A 259 -13.55 -18.86 -13.98
C LEU A 259 -12.62 -19.67 -13.07
N GLY A 260 -13.16 -20.37 -12.06
CA GLY A 260 -12.37 -21.10 -11.07
C GLY A 260 -11.56 -20.19 -10.17
N LEU A 261 -12.05 -18.98 -9.91
CA LEU A 261 -11.44 -17.99 -9.03
C LEU A 261 -12.21 -17.92 -7.69
N ASP A 262 -11.50 -17.88 -6.58
CA ASP A 262 -12.09 -17.82 -5.24
C ASP A 262 -12.54 -16.40 -4.86
N GLU A 263 -11.86 -15.39 -5.43
CA GLU A 263 -12.13 -13.98 -5.15
C GLU A 263 -11.65 -13.07 -6.30
N PRO A 264 -12.14 -11.81 -6.37
CA PRO A 264 -11.61 -10.81 -7.30
C PRO A 264 -10.11 -10.57 -7.10
N GLY A 265 -9.36 -10.38 -8.17
CA GLY A 265 -7.94 -10.02 -8.11
C GLY A 265 -7.70 -8.68 -7.41
N LEU A 266 -8.66 -7.74 -7.51
CA LEU A 266 -8.64 -6.47 -6.79
C LEU A 266 -8.57 -6.66 -5.28
N ASN A 267 -9.26 -7.63 -4.71
CA ASN A 267 -9.20 -7.89 -3.26
C ASN A 267 -7.80 -8.28 -2.83
N ARG A 268 -7.11 -9.11 -3.63
CA ARG A 268 -5.71 -9.48 -3.38
C ARG A 268 -4.78 -8.27 -3.54
N LEU A 269 -5.03 -7.43 -4.54
CA LEU A 269 -4.26 -6.20 -4.76
C LEU A 269 -4.41 -5.23 -3.59
N ILE A 270 -5.63 -5.00 -3.12
CA ILE A 270 -5.93 -4.09 -2.01
C ILE A 270 -5.23 -4.57 -0.74
N ARG A 271 -5.34 -5.86 -0.39
CA ARG A 271 -4.65 -6.43 0.77
C ARG A 271 -3.14 -6.35 0.65
N ALA A 272 -2.59 -6.67 -0.54
CA ALA A 272 -1.15 -6.56 -0.78
C ALA A 272 -0.64 -5.12 -0.66
N GLY A 273 -1.40 -4.13 -1.13
CA GLY A 273 -1.09 -2.71 -0.95
C GLY A 273 -1.13 -2.28 0.52
N TYR A 274 -2.11 -2.76 1.26
CA TYR A 274 -2.25 -2.52 2.69
C TYR A 274 -1.05 -3.08 3.48
N ASP A 275 -0.68 -4.32 3.19
CA ASP A 275 0.51 -4.97 3.78
C ASP A 275 1.81 -4.29 3.40
N LEU A 276 1.94 -3.86 2.14
CA LEU A 276 3.12 -3.15 1.62
C LEU A 276 3.38 -1.84 2.37
N LEU A 277 2.31 -1.14 2.75
CA LEU A 277 2.37 0.07 3.57
C LEU A 277 2.73 -0.20 5.04
N GLY A 278 2.93 -1.46 5.43
CA GLY A 278 3.22 -1.84 6.81
C GLY A 278 2.03 -1.68 7.75
N LEU A 279 0.82 -1.74 7.21
CA LEU A 279 -0.42 -1.56 7.95
C LEU A 279 -0.92 -2.86 8.55
N GLN A 280 -1.73 -2.74 9.58
CA GLN A 280 -2.52 -3.82 10.18
C GLN A 280 -3.82 -3.25 10.78
N THR A 281 -4.72 -4.15 11.13
CA THR A 281 -6.07 -3.80 11.58
C THR A 281 -6.31 -4.28 13.00
N TYR A 282 -6.86 -3.40 13.84
CA TYR A 282 -7.57 -3.80 15.05
C TYR A 282 -9.04 -3.42 14.94
N PHE A 283 -9.88 -3.98 15.79
CA PHE A 283 -11.32 -3.77 15.77
C PHE A 283 -11.82 -3.13 17.05
N THR A 284 -12.86 -2.32 16.91
CA THR A 284 -13.77 -1.98 18.02
C THR A 284 -15.13 -2.60 17.72
N ALA A 285 -15.72 -3.29 18.69
CA ALA A 285 -16.97 -4.02 18.50
C ALA A 285 -18.00 -3.58 19.53
N GLY A 286 -19.02 -2.84 19.09
CA GLY A 286 -20.10 -2.34 19.91
C GLY A 286 -21.43 -2.33 19.18
N VAL A 287 -22.54 -2.25 19.91
CA VAL A 287 -23.91 -2.25 19.35
C VAL A 287 -24.15 -1.10 18.38
N LYS A 288 -23.49 0.05 18.57
CA LYS A 288 -23.60 1.19 17.66
C LYS A 288 -22.78 0.99 16.39
N GLU A 289 -21.57 0.48 16.55
CA GLU A 289 -20.63 0.35 15.44
C GLU A 289 -19.68 -0.82 15.69
N VAL A 290 -19.42 -1.60 14.64
CA VAL A 290 -18.24 -2.46 14.51
C VAL A 290 -17.34 -1.82 13.46
N ARG A 291 -16.09 -1.56 13.84
CA ARG A 291 -15.17 -0.84 12.98
C ARG A 291 -13.79 -1.46 12.96
N ALA A 292 -13.23 -1.52 11.75
CA ALA A 292 -11.84 -1.84 11.49
C ALA A 292 -11.01 -0.55 11.50
N TRP A 293 -9.99 -0.50 12.35
CA TRP A 293 -9.08 0.64 12.49
C TRP A 293 -7.72 0.31 11.91
N THR A 294 -7.19 1.20 11.10
CA THR A 294 -5.86 1.06 10.49
C THR A 294 -4.79 1.63 11.39
N ILE A 295 -3.77 0.82 11.69
CA ILE A 295 -2.56 1.20 12.42
C ILE A 295 -1.32 0.65 11.71
N HIS A 296 -0.13 1.13 12.09
CA HIS A 296 1.12 0.54 11.62
C HIS A 296 1.49 -0.70 12.43
N LYS A 297 2.13 -1.64 11.77
CA LYS A 297 2.74 -2.80 12.47
C LYS A 297 3.77 -2.29 13.46
N GLY A 298 3.61 -2.68 14.73
CA GLY A 298 4.46 -2.21 15.82
C GLY A 298 3.87 -1.09 16.67
N ASP A 299 2.72 -0.52 16.29
CA ASP A 299 2.06 0.50 17.10
C ASP A 299 1.63 -0.06 18.46
N THR A 300 1.83 0.76 19.50
CA THR A 300 1.42 0.45 20.87
C THR A 300 -0.04 0.80 21.10
N ALA A 301 -0.62 0.29 22.20
CA ALA A 301 -2.02 0.55 22.53
C ALA A 301 -2.38 2.05 22.62
N PRO A 302 -1.55 2.96 23.20
CA PRO A 302 -1.81 4.40 23.14
C PRO A 302 -1.84 4.95 21.72
N GLN A 303 -0.88 4.55 20.86
CA GLN A 303 -0.84 4.98 19.45
C GLN A 303 -2.10 4.51 18.70
N ALA A 304 -2.51 3.26 18.91
CA ALA A 304 -3.75 2.73 18.36
C ALA A 304 -4.99 3.50 18.85
N ALA A 305 -5.04 3.86 20.14
CA ALA A 305 -6.11 4.70 20.68
C ALA A 305 -6.12 6.09 20.05
N GLY A 306 -4.93 6.63 19.72
CA GLY A 306 -4.75 7.93 19.06
C GLY A 306 -5.37 8.01 17.67
N VAL A 307 -5.48 6.88 16.97
CA VAL A 307 -6.15 6.80 15.66
C VAL A 307 -7.66 7.08 15.77
N ILE A 308 -8.27 6.73 16.92
CA ILE A 308 -9.67 7.08 17.21
C ILE A 308 -9.79 8.57 17.50
N HIS A 309 -9.00 9.05 18.45
CA HIS A 309 -8.94 10.47 18.83
C HIS A 309 -7.68 10.75 19.65
N THR A 310 -7.10 11.94 19.46
CA THR A 310 -5.87 12.35 20.18
C THR A 310 -6.03 12.36 21.70
N ASP A 311 -7.22 12.60 22.22
CA ASP A 311 -7.50 12.56 23.66
C ASP A 311 -7.42 11.12 24.20
N PHE A 312 -7.73 10.11 23.40
CA PHE A 312 -7.61 8.71 23.80
C PHE A 312 -6.13 8.33 24.00
N GLU A 313 -5.25 8.87 23.16
CA GLU A 313 -3.81 8.68 23.31
C GLU A 313 -3.27 9.39 24.57
N ARG A 314 -3.61 10.68 24.72
CA ARG A 314 -3.15 11.52 25.83
C ARG A 314 -3.60 11.01 27.18
N GLY A 315 -4.90 10.67 27.27
CA GLY A 315 -5.54 10.19 28.48
C GLY A 315 -5.50 8.67 28.68
N PHE A 316 -4.73 7.93 27.87
CA PHE A 316 -4.72 6.47 27.87
C PHE A 316 -4.42 5.91 29.27
N ILE A 317 -5.30 5.05 29.78
CA ILE A 317 -5.16 4.33 31.02
C ILE A 317 -4.78 2.88 30.77
N ARG A 318 -5.61 2.16 30.02
CA ARG A 318 -5.43 0.76 29.62
C ARG A 318 -6.37 0.39 28.48
N ALA A 319 -6.08 -0.71 27.80
CA ALA A 319 -6.96 -1.31 26.81
C ALA A 319 -7.49 -2.65 27.30
N GLN A 320 -8.79 -2.88 27.18
CA GLN A 320 -9.39 -4.19 27.29
C GLN A 320 -9.26 -4.84 25.91
N THR A 321 -8.55 -5.97 25.84
CA THR A 321 -8.17 -6.59 24.57
C THR A 321 -8.56 -8.05 24.54
N ILE A 322 -9.24 -8.46 23.49
CA ILE A 322 -9.63 -9.85 23.22
C ILE A 322 -9.06 -10.17 21.82
N SER A 323 -8.44 -11.35 21.63
CA SER A 323 -8.08 -11.76 20.27
C SER A 323 -9.33 -12.01 19.43
N PHE A 324 -9.22 -11.81 18.12
CA PHE A 324 -10.34 -12.09 17.21
C PHE A 324 -10.87 -13.53 17.39
N GLU A 325 -9.97 -14.50 17.47
CA GLU A 325 -10.30 -15.93 17.63
C GLU A 325 -11.09 -16.18 18.91
N ASP A 326 -10.65 -15.60 20.04
CA ASP A 326 -11.36 -15.73 21.32
C ASP A 326 -12.70 -15.01 21.28
N PHE A 327 -12.80 -13.83 20.65
CA PHE A 327 -14.06 -13.10 20.52
C PHE A 327 -15.11 -13.92 19.75
N VAL A 328 -14.72 -14.57 18.66
CA VAL A 328 -15.59 -15.44 17.86
C VAL A 328 -15.93 -16.73 18.62
N ALA A 329 -14.93 -17.40 19.19
CA ALA A 329 -15.12 -18.67 19.91
C ALA A 329 -16.08 -18.55 21.10
N TYR A 330 -16.00 -17.43 21.83
CA TYR A 330 -16.84 -17.17 23.02
C TYR A 330 -18.05 -16.26 22.70
N LYS A 331 -18.38 -16.07 21.43
CA LYS A 331 -19.57 -15.35 20.94
C LYS A 331 -19.70 -13.93 21.47
N GLY A 332 -18.58 -13.22 21.54
CA GLY A 332 -18.54 -11.80 21.87
C GLY A 332 -17.81 -11.46 23.16
N GLU A 333 -17.87 -10.19 23.53
CA GLU A 333 -17.11 -9.62 24.64
C GLU A 333 -17.46 -10.27 25.99
N GLN A 334 -18.74 -10.44 26.27
CA GLN A 334 -19.19 -10.99 27.55
C GLN A 334 -18.72 -12.44 27.75
N GLY A 335 -18.88 -13.29 26.72
CA GLY A 335 -18.44 -14.69 26.79
C GLY A 335 -16.93 -14.81 26.92
N ALA A 336 -16.18 -13.99 26.20
CA ALA A 336 -14.70 -13.94 26.27
C ALA A 336 -14.25 -13.47 27.68
N LYS A 337 -14.95 -12.51 28.29
CA LYS A 337 -14.68 -12.03 29.64
C LYS A 337 -14.93 -13.11 30.68
N GLU A 338 -16.05 -13.81 30.62
CA GLU A 338 -16.40 -14.91 31.52
C GLU A 338 -15.43 -16.09 31.42
N ALA A 339 -14.91 -16.33 30.21
CA ALA A 339 -13.87 -17.33 29.95
C ALA A 339 -12.42 -16.88 30.32
N GLY A 340 -12.27 -15.67 30.87
CA GLY A 340 -10.95 -15.12 31.25
C GLY A 340 -10.05 -14.76 30.06
N LYS A 341 -10.64 -14.54 28.88
CA LYS A 341 -9.90 -14.21 27.63
C LYS A 341 -9.74 -12.71 27.38
N MET A 342 -10.45 -11.88 28.13
CA MET A 342 -10.25 -10.44 28.08
C MET A 342 -9.02 -10.05 28.91
N ARG A 343 -8.03 -9.48 28.25
CA ARG A 343 -6.80 -9.00 28.88
C ARG A 343 -6.87 -7.50 29.14
N ALA A 344 -6.22 -7.04 30.19
CA ALA A 344 -6.01 -5.62 30.45
C ALA A 344 -4.57 -5.27 30.06
N GLU A 345 -4.42 -4.53 28.96
CA GLU A 345 -3.12 -4.19 28.39
C GLU A 345 -2.73 -2.74 28.71
N GLY A 346 -1.47 -2.54 29.04
CA GLY A 346 -0.89 -1.24 29.38
C GLY A 346 -0.29 -0.51 28.17
N LYS A 347 0.44 0.56 28.47
CA LYS A 347 1.02 1.48 27.46
C LYS A 347 2.04 0.82 26.52
N GLU A 348 2.76 -0.18 27.01
CA GLU A 348 3.82 -0.87 26.25
C GLU A 348 3.30 -2.02 25.38
N TYR A 349 1.99 -2.29 25.41
CA TYR A 349 1.41 -3.36 24.63
C TYR A 349 1.46 -3.01 23.16
N VAL A 350 2.14 -3.83 22.38
CA VAL A 350 2.15 -3.75 20.91
C VAL A 350 0.90 -4.47 20.39
N VAL A 351 0.03 -3.72 19.71
CA VAL A 351 -1.23 -4.22 19.18
C VAL A 351 -0.98 -5.28 18.13
N LYS A 352 -1.74 -6.37 18.19
CA LYS A 352 -1.68 -7.45 17.20
C LYS A 352 -2.78 -7.28 16.17
N ASP A 353 -2.49 -7.72 14.93
CA ASP A 353 -3.50 -7.74 13.89
C ASP A 353 -4.70 -8.61 14.31
N GLY A 354 -5.91 -8.07 14.22
CA GLY A 354 -7.13 -8.73 14.61
C GLY A 354 -7.54 -8.54 16.08
N ASP A 355 -6.76 -7.86 16.92
CA ASP A 355 -7.19 -7.54 18.28
C ASP A 355 -8.53 -6.78 18.29
N VAL A 356 -9.46 -7.20 19.15
CA VAL A 356 -10.70 -6.47 19.45
C VAL A 356 -10.50 -5.69 20.74
N MET A 357 -10.55 -4.36 20.66
CA MET A 357 -10.06 -3.49 21.71
C MET A 357 -11.12 -2.48 22.18
N ASN A 358 -11.12 -2.22 23.48
CA ASN A 358 -11.86 -1.13 24.10
C ASN A 358 -10.91 -0.31 24.98
N PHE A 359 -10.74 0.98 24.66
CA PHE A 359 -9.80 1.86 25.34
C PHE A 359 -10.46 2.59 26.51
N LEU A 360 -9.80 2.55 27.66
CA LEU A 360 -10.14 3.31 28.84
C LEU A 360 -9.18 4.49 28.95
N PHE A 361 -9.73 5.68 28.99
CA PHE A 361 -8.97 6.93 29.03
C PHE A 361 -9.64 7.94 29.96
N ASN A 362 -8.87 8.92 30.41
CA ASN A 362 -9.33 10.06 31.19
C ASN A 362 -8.61 11.32 30.72
N VAL A 363 -9.39 12.36 30.36
CA VAL A 363 -8.87 13.64 29.87
C VAL A 363 -9.27 14.76 30.84
#